data_ea82c6092527fe2529d96cb6896ee782
#
_entry.id   ea82c6092527fe2529d96cb6896ee782
#
_cell.length_a   1.000
_cell.length_b   1.000
_cell.length_c   1.000
_cell.angle_alpha   90.00
_cell.angle_beta   90.00
_cell.angle_gamma   90.00
#
_symmetry.space_group_name_H-M   'P 1'
#
loop_
_entity.id
_entity.type
_entity.pdbx_description
1 polymer ?
#
loop_
_entity_poly.entity_id
_entity_poly.type
_entity_poly.pdbx_seq_one_letter_code
_entity_poly.pdbx_strand_id
1 'polypeptide(L)'
;MRPTLLRLIGCALVAASPSSAARGTATGDLAGAAIMQDLRSFRETGSVLYVAAHPDDENTQLITYLARGRNYRTAYLSLTRGDGGQNVLGPEFGEKLGVARTQELLAARRLD
;
A
#
# COMPACT_ATOMS: atom_id res chain seq x y z
N MET A 1 2.82 -61.01 34.54
CA MET A 1 2.09 -60.07 33.70
C MET A 1 1.90 -58.78 34.51
N ARG A 2 2.57 -57.69 34.12
CA ARG A 2 2.49 -56.38 34.79
C ARG A 2 1.63 -55.45 33.94
N PRO A 3 0.62 -54.74 34.45
CA PRO A 3 -0.13 -53.73 33.65
C PRO A 3 0.64 -52.42 33.63
N THR A 4 0.83 -51.89 32.43
CA THR A 4 1.46 -50.61 32.15
C THR A 4 0.45 -49.47 32.39
N LEU A 5 0.78 -48.57 33.31
CA LEU A 5 -0.03 -47.41 33.68
C LEU A 5 0.20 -46.30 32.65
N LEU A 6 -0.79 -46.01 31.82
CA LEU A 6 -0.76 -44.92 30.84
C LEU A 6 -1.10 -43.58 31.54
N ARG A 7 -0.08 -42.70 31.71
CA ARG A 7 -0.28 -41.34 32.23
C ARG A 7 -0.74 -40.43 31.10
N LEU A 8 -1.96 -39.97 31.15
CA LEU A 8 -2.47 -38.86 30.34
C LEU A 8 -1.94 -37.53 30.91
N ILE A 9 -1.09 -36.88 30.16
CA ILE A 9 -0.65 -35.49 30.45
C ILE A 9 -1.68 -34.59 29.79
N GLY A 10 -2.56 -34.00 30.59
CA GLY A 10 -3.49 -32.96 30.15
C GLY A 10 -2.73 -31.64 29.91
N CYS A 11 -2.63 -31.24 28.65
CA CYS A 11 -2.10 -29.92 28.27
C CYS A 11 -3.22 -28.88 28.41
N ALA A 12 -3.21 -28.10 29.45
CA ALA A 12 -4.13 -26.94 29.61
C ALA A 12 -3.69 -25.84 28.68
N LEU A 13 -4.43 -25.62 27.57
CA LEU A 13 -4.28 -24.45 26.72
C LEU A 13 -4.85 -23.24 27.46
N VAL A 14 -3.99 -22.38 27.99
CA VAL A 14 -4.38 -21.05 28.45
C VAL A 14 -4.53 -20.16 27.21
N ALA A 15 -5.75 -19.95 26.76
CA ALA A 15 -6.07 -18.99 25.73
C ALA A 15 -5.92 -17.57 26.32
N ALA A 16 -4.79 -16.91 26.08
CA ALA A 16 -4.60 -15.51 26.35
C ALA A 16 -5.44 -14.71 25.35
N SER A 17 -6.55 -14.15 25.77
CA SER A 17 -7.34 -13.22 24.97
C SER A 17 -6.53 -11.95 24.75
N PRO A 18 -6.30 -11.49 23.50
CA PRO A 18 -5.59 -10.21 23.27
C PRO A 18 -6.44 -9.08 23.81
N SER A 19 -5.88 -8.32 24.73
CA SER A 19 -6.50 -7.15 25.34
C SER A 19 -6.94 -6.15 24.25
N SER A 20 -8.22 -5.79 24.27
CA SER A 20 -8.86 -4.85 23.35
C SER A 20 -8.30 -3.41 23.44
N ALA A 21 -7.48 -3.11 24.44
CA ALA A 21 -6.89 -1.79 24.67
C ALA A 21 -5.80 -1.40 23.64
N ALA A 22 -5.12 -2.39 23.02
CA ALA A 22 -4.03 -2.12 22.07
C ALA A 22 -4.53 -1.66 20.67
N ARG A 23 -5.79 -1.91 20.32
CA ARG A 23 -6.35 -1.51 19.02
C ARG A 23 -6.75 -0.04 18.93
N GLY A 24 -7.07 0.59 20.05
CA GLY A 24 -7.49 2.00 20.06
C GLY A 24 -6.35 2.99 19.88
N THR A 25 -5.15 2.67 20.38
CA THR A 25 -3.98 3.54 20.28
C THR A 25 -3.38 3.57 18.88
N ALA A 26 -3.27 2.42 18.21
CA ALA A 26 -2.67 2.33 16.87
C ALA A 26 -3.45 3.11 15.79
N THR A 27 -4.79 3.13 15.88
CA THR A 27 -5.63 3.90 14.95
C THR A 27 -5.58 5.40 15.24
N GLY A 28 -5.48 5.80 16.50
CA GLY A 28 -5.31 7.20 16.90
C GLY A 28 -3.97 7.77 16.44
N ASP A 29 -2.89 7.01 16.59
CA ASP A 29 -1.55 7.41 16.17
C ASP A 29 -1.44 7.54 14.65
N LEU A 30 -2.06 6.64 13.89
CA LEU A 30 -2.10 6.72 12.41
C LEU A 30 -2.90 7.93 11.94
N ALA A 31 -4.02 8.26 12.59
CA ALA A 31 -4.80 9.45 12.28
C ALA A 31 -4.03 10.74 12.61
N GLY A 32 -3.32 10.77 13.74
CA GLY A 32 -2.45 11.88 14.12
C GLY A 32 -1.31 12.10 13.14
N ALA A 33 -0.66 11.03 12.70
CA ALA A 33 0.42 11.09 11.71
C ALA A 33 -0.08 11.61 10.35
N ALA A 34 -1.27 11.19 9.90
CA ALA A 34 -1.89 11.69 8.66
C ALA A 34 -2.20 13.19 8.75
N ILE A 35 -2.80 13.64 9.85
CA ILE A 35 -3.09 15.07 10.08
C ILE A 35 -1.79 15.91 10.07
N MET A 36 -0.73 15.42 10.73
CA MET A 36 0.56 16.10 10.72
C MET A 36 1.18 16.17 9.34
N GLN A 37 1.01 15.13 8.52
CA GLN A 37 1.46 15.12 7.13
C GLN A 37 0.70 16.17 6.31
N ASP A 38 -0.62 16.24 6.46
CA ASP A 38 -1.46 17.21 5.76
C ASP A 38 -1.10 18.66 6.15
N LEU A 39 -0.87 18.92 7.45
CA LEU A 39 -0.42 20.23 7.91
C LEU A 39 0.95 20.64 7.38
N ARG A 40 1.87 19.68 7.21
CA ARG A 40 3.16 19.94 6.59
C ARG A 40 3.02 20.24 5.11
N SER A 41 2.21 19.46 4.38
CA SER A 41 1.99 19.64 2.94
C SER A 41 1.32 20.98 2.64
N PHE A 42 0.47 21.48 3.52
CA PHE A 42 -0.18 22.80 3.37
C PHE A 42 0.81 23.98 3.34
N ARG A 43 2.00 23.82 3.93
CA ARG A 43 3.05 24.86 3.96
C ARG A 43 3.96 24.81 2.74
N GLU A 44 3.90 23.74 1.96
CA GLU A 44 4.77 23.53 0.80
C GLU A 44 4.08 24.00 -0.49
N THR A 45 4.77 24.81 -1.26
CA THR A 45 4.27 25.32 -2.54
C THR A 45 4.87 24.60 -3.75
N GLY A 46 5.82 23.69 -3.52
CA GLY A 46 6.46 22.90 -4.56
C GLY A 46 5.47 21.99 -5.27
N SER A 47 5.50 22.00 -6.61
CA SER A 47 4.71 21.09 -7.44
C SER A 47 5.62 20.39 -8.43
N VAL A 48 5.42 19.09 -8.61
CA VAL A 48 6.18 18.24 -9.53
C VAL A 48 5.21 17.46 -10.41
N LEU A 49 5.44 17.51 -11.71
CA LEU A 49 4.79 16.65 -12.69
C LEU A 49 5.81 15.65 -13.22
N TYR A 50 5.61 14.38 -12.91
CA TYR A 50 6.37 13.28 -13.48
C TYR A 50 5.69 12.82 -14.76
N VAL A 51 6.41 12.86 -15.88
CA VAL A 51 5.87 12.48 -17.20
C VAL A 51 6.57 11.22 -17.68
N ALA A 52 5.79 10.22 -18.08
CA ALA A 52 6.29 8.96 -18.61
C ALA A 52 5.42 8.43 -19.76
N ALA A 53 5.94 7.51 -20.53
CA ALA A 53 5.23 6.96 -21.69
C ALA A 53 4.06 6.07 -21.26
N HIS A 54 4.24 5.22 -20.24
CA HIS A 54 3.29 4.19 -19.82
C HIS A 54 2.98 4.27 -18.32
N PRO A 55 1.89 3.65 -17.85
CA PRO A 55 1.48 3.69 -16.45
C PRO A 55 2.45 3.04 -15.46
N ASP A 56 3.38 2.22 -15.92
CA ASP A 56 4.35 1.44 -15.13
C ASP A 56 5.81 1.94 -15.25
N ASP A 57 6.02 3.08 -15.88
CA ASP A 57 7.36 3.69 -16.05
C ASP A 57 7.76 4.59 -14.87
N GLU A 58 6.99 4.61 -13.79
CA GLU A 58 7.27 5.49 -12.68
C GLU A 58 8.46 5.04 -11.83
N ASN A 59 9.25 6.01 -11.39
CA ASN A 59 10.17 5.82 -10.28
C ASN A 59 9.40 6.04 -8.97
N THR A 60 8.83 4.95 -8.43
CA THR A 60 8.02 4.99 -7.21
C THR A 60 8.77 5.56 -6.01
N GLN A 61 10.06 5.29 -5.87
CA GLN A 61 10.88 5.82 -4.79
C GLN A 61 10.99 7.34 -4.86
N LEU A 62 11.24 7.88 -6.06
CA LEU A 62 11.32 9.32 -6.27
C LEU A 62 9.98 10.00 -6.02
N ILE A 63 8.89 9.43 -6.54
CA ILE A 63 7.53 9.99 -6.35
C ILE A 63 7.16 10.00 -4.87
N THR A 64 7.38 8.89 -4.16
CA THR A 64 7.14 8.81 -2.71
C THR A 64 8.00 9.80 -1.93
N TYR A 65 9.28 9.95 -2.29
CA TYR A 65 10.15 10.95 -1.67
C TYR A 65 9.63 12.37 -1.87
N LEU A 66 9.19 12.71 -3.08
CA LEU A 66 8.67 14.05 -3.39
C LEU A 66 7.35 14.30 -2.66
N ALA A 67 6.41 13.34 -2.72
CA ALA A 67 5.08 13.50 -2.15
C ALA A 67 5.09 13.41 -0.61
N ARG A 68 5.74 12.39 -0.02
CA ARG A 68 5.72 12.15 1.41
C ARG A 68 6.92 12.72 2.16
N GLY A 69 8.10 12.67 1.56
CA GLY A 69 9.33 13.17 2.18
C GLY A 69 9.48 14.70 2.09
N ARG A 70 9.15 15.27 0.92
CA ARG A 70 9.24 16.72 0.68
C ARG A 70 7.89 17.44 0.79
N ASN A 71 6.80 16.71 0.89
CA ASN A 71 5.42 17.22 0.91
C ASN A 71 5.04 18.06 -0.33
N TYR A 72 5.70 17.81 -1.46
CA TYR A 72 5.37 18.49 -2.70
C TYR A 72 4.08 17.92 -3.31
N ARG A 73 3.31 18.78 -3.94
CA ARG A 73 2.18 18.36 -4.76
C ARG A 73 2.72 17.63 -5.98
N THR A 74 2.67 16.29 -5.94
CA THR A 74 3.26 15.44 -6.96
C THR A 74 2.15 14.81 -7.81
N ALA A 75 2.31 14.88 -9.13
CA ALA A 75 1.40 14.27 -10.08
C ALA A 75 2.17 13.39 -11.07
N TYR A 76 1.51 12.35 -11.56
CA TYR A 76 2.02 11.48 -12.61
C TYR A 76 1.17 11.62 -13.87
N LEU A 77 1.81 11.87 -15.00
CA LEU A 77 1.19 11.89 -16.33
C LEU A 77 1.72 10.73 -17.16
N SER A 78 0.89 9.74 -17.41
CA SER A 78 1.17 8.72 -18.42
C SER A 78 0.66 9.18 -19.78
N LEU A 79 1.50 9.15 -20.81
CA LEU A 79 1.14 9.58 -22.17
C LEU A 79 0.24 8.56 -22.87
N THR A 80 0.29 7.29 -22.46
CA THR A 80 -0.57 6.21 -22.96
C THR A 80 -1.18 5.44 -21.80
N ARG A 81 -2.13 4.57 -22.09
CA ARG A 81 -2.68 3.62 -21.11
C ARG A 81 -1.89 2.31 -21.01
N GLY A 82 -0.82 2.16 -21.81
CA GLY A 82 -0.07 0.91 -21.87
C GLY A 82 -0.82 -0.23 -22.57
N ASP A 83 -1.85 0.08 -23.33
CA ASP A 83 -2.72 -0.86 -24.07
C ASP A 83 -1.98 -1.62 -25.17
N GLY A 84 -0.90 -1.06 -25.71
CA GLY A 84 -0.01 -1.73 -26.68
C GLY A 84 0.99 -2.72 -26.07
N GLY A 85 1.05 -2.86 -24.76
CA GLY A 85 1.99 -3.71 -24.06
C GLY A 85 1.60 -5.18 -23.98
N GLN A 86 2.51 -5.98 -23.40
CA GLN A 86 2.22 -7.37 -23.05
C GLN A 86 1.64 -7.47 -21.64
N ASN A 87 0.72 -8.41 -21.44
CA ASN A 87 0.21 -8.77 -20.13
C ASN A 87 0.80 -10.13 -19.72
N VAL A 88 1.66 -10.13 -18.70
CA VAL A 88 2.25 -11.38 -18.16
C VAL A 88 1.41 -11.97 -17.02
N LEU A 89 0.41 -11.25 -16.52
CA LEU A 89 -0.41 -11.65 -15.38
C LEU A 89 -1.80 -12.16 -15.78
N GLY A 90 -2.26 -11.87 -17.01
CA GLY A 90 -3.60 -12.23 -17.44
C GLY A 90 -3.77 -12.25 -18.96
N PRO A 91 -4.95 -12.63 -19.42
CA PRO A 91 -5.26 -12.74 -20.86
C PRO A 91 -5.69 -11.42 -21.50
N GLU A 92 -5.74 -10.31 -20.75
CA GLU A 92 -6.23 -9.05 -21.26
C GLU A 92 -5.21 -8.38 -22.17
N PHE A 93 -5.67 -7.92 -23.33
CA PHE A 93 -4.90 -7.16 -24.31
C PHE A 93 -5.68 -5.93 -24.79
N GLY A 94 -4.95 -5.00 -25.41
CA GLY A 94 -5.56 -3.80 -25.99
C GLY A 94 -6.29 -2.96 -24.94
N GLU A 95 -7.45 -2.47 -25.27
CA GLU A 95 -8.23 -1.57 -24.40
C GLU A 95 -8.48 -2.12 -22.99
N LYS A 96 -8.71 -3.43 -22.85
CA LYS A 96 -8.90 -4.07 -21.53
C LYS A 96 -7.64 -3.99 -20.69
N LEU A 97 -6.47 -4.21 -21.28
CA LEU A 97 -5.20 -4.05 -20.62
C LEU A 97 -4.99 -2.59 -20.21
N GLY A 98 -5.29 -1.64 -21.09
CA GLY A 98 -5.21 -0.22 -20.79
C GLY A 98 -6.09 0.21 -19.62
N VAL A 99 -7.29 -0.36 -19.50
CA VAL A 99 -8.17 -0.13 -18.33
C VAL A 99 -7.55 -0.71 -17.06
N ALA A 100 -7.06 -1.95 -17.09
CA ALA A 100 -6.43 -2.59 -15.94
C ALA A 100 -5.22 -1.77 -15.45
N ARG A 101 -4.29 -1.41 -16.32
CA ARG A 101 -3.11 -0.60 -16.00
C ARG A 101 -3.45 0.80 -15.47
N THR A 102 -4.52 1.40 -15.98
CA THR A 102 -5.01 2.67 -15.43
C THR A 102 -5.46 2.50 -13.98
N GLN A 103 -6.18 1.42 -13.65
CA GLN A 103 -6.63 1.17 -12.28
C GLN A 103 -5.45 0.85 -11.33
N GLU A 104 -4.45 0.13 -11.80
CA GLU A 104 -3.21 -0.14 -11.05
C GLU A 104 -2.47 1.16 -10.73
N LEU A 105 -2.29 2.05 -11.72
CA LEU A 105 -1.69 3.36 -11.51
C LEU A 105 -2.46 4.19 -10.49
N LEU A 106 -3.79 4.25 -10.62
CA LEU A 106 -4.64 4.99 -9.67
C LEU A 106 -4.59 4.39 -8.25
N ALA A 107 -4.44 3.08 -8.13
CA ALA A 107 -4.26 2.43 -6.84
C ALA A 107 -2.92 2.81 -6.19
N ALA A 108 -1.83 2.81 -6.97
CA ALA A 108 -0.51 3.25 -6.51
C ALA A 108 -0.52 4.72 -6.06
N ARG A 109 -1.17 5.60 -6.83
CA ARG A 109 -1.27 7.06 -6.53
C ARG A 109 -2.15 7.40 -5.32
N ARG A 110 -2.81 6.44 -4.70
CA ARG A 110 -3.49 6.63 -3.40
C ARG A 110 -2.54 6.47 -2.22
N LEU A 111 -1.38 5.89 -2.43
CA LEU A 111 -0.40 5.61 -1.39
C LEU A 111 0.65 6.71 -1.24
N ASP A 112 0.89 7.47 -2.30
CA ASP A 112 1.89 8.56 -2.36
C ASP A 112 1.28 9.95 -2.75
#